data_b72ab50a45e2e6c0689c7fea970b1523
#
_entry.id   b72ab50a45e2e6c0689c7fea970b1523
#
_cell.length_a   1.000
_cell.length_b   1.000
_cell.length_c   1.000
_cell.angle_alpha   90.00
_cell.angle_beta   90.00
_cell.angle_gamma   90.00
#
_symmetry.space_group_name_H-M   'P 1'
#
loop_
_entity.id
_entity.type
_entity.pdbx_description
1 polymer ?
#
loop_
_entity_poly.entity_id
_entity_poly.type
_entity_poly.pdbx_seq_one_letter_code
_entity_poly.pdbx_strand_id
1 'polypeptide(L)'
;MGAIIDLGREMMVTGAEVWRVKSLLVRLFDAYCFKTWDVWIVSSCMVATVRTWDDREYTESRMIEGRSYDLDKLERLYSLAEELIESPASVDTIRARVDEILERPGMPAVQIYIAAAMAGVGFSTFFSGGIPEAFVVLVMSVLFTTFSLRFKKIIDTSLAFNAAAAFVMETAALTLMAGGIGSDITAITTAGILLLASGIGFASGIGAFLHGDTLTGVGETSTSILGATGIAIGIYLSMLFFREFLRENVVIEGAANLIADPVVQLISCTAGCAGFAVMFGARRRALLFSVIGAFFTWSAYLTAVHSFSCPPFAATLVSACFVALYAGVVNAITKIPAAIFLTSCVFPLLPGSNMYFAVFGLVSRNMELARAQGLKLLLTAVGIALGFIIVSNFMILVKNVFLHSR
;
A
#
# COMPACT_ATOMS: atom_id res chain seq x y z
N MET A 1 17.68 24.41 7.06
CA MET A 1 17.72 23.00 7.40
C MET A 1 16.37 22.53 7.98
N GLY A 2 15.91 23.02 9.14
CA GLY A 2 14.70 22.51 9.82
C GLY A 2 13.48 22.38 8.91
N ALA A 3 13.16 23.40 8.11
CA ALA A 3 12.01 23.33 7.20
C ALA A 3 12.13 22.26 6.11
N ILE A 4 13.35 21.94 5.66
CA ILE A 4 13.59 20.85 4.70
C ILE A 4 13.33 19.49 5.36
N ILE A 5 13.74 19.32 6.62
CA ILE A 5 13.50 18.10 7.39
C ILE A 5 12.00 17.98 7.73
N ASP A 6 11.33 19.10 8.06
CA ASP A 6 9.88 19.13 8.26
C ASP A 6 9.13 18.67 7.00
N LEU A 7 9.54 19.13 5.81
CA LEU A 7 9.00 18.66 4.53
C LEU A 7 9.21 17.14 4.35
N GLY A 8 10.42 16.63 4.63
CA GLY A 8 10.72 15.20 4.57
C GLY A 8 9.86 14.38 5.55
N ARG A 9 9.65 14.88 6.77
CA ARG A 9 8.76 14.25 7.77
C ARG A 9 7.33 14.14 7.25
N GLU A 10 6.78 15.23 6.71
CA GLU A 10 5.41 15.24 6.19
C GLU A 10 5.23 14.31 4.99
N MET A 11 6.27 14.17 4.15
CA MET A 11 6.27 13.18 3.08
C MET A 11 6.22 11.76 3.64
N MET A 12 6.97 11.45 4.69
CA MET A 12 6.93 10.15 5.37
C MET A 12 5.57 9.88 6.01
N VAL A 13 4.98 10.88 6.67
CA VAL A 13 3.66 10.80 7.30
C VAL A 13 2.57 10.53 6.26
N THR A 14 2.68 11.12 5.07
CA THR A 14 1.72 10.94 3.97
C THR A 14 1.95 9.70 3.12
N GLY A 15 2.94 8.86 3.45
CA GLY A 15 3.11 7.53 2.87
C GLY A 15 4.28 7.40 1.89
N ALA A 16 5.24 8.34 1.88
CA ALA A 16 6.46 8.18 1.09
C ALA A 16 7.34 7.03 1.60
N GLU A 17 8.08 6.42 0.68
CA GLU A 17 9.10 5.41 1.00
C GLU A 17 10.39 6.07 1.49
N VAL A 18 11.01 5.49 2.54
CA VAL A 18 12.21 6.03 3.20
C VAL A 18 13.33 6.38 2.21
N TRP A 19 13.67 5.46 1.30
CA TRP A 19 14.76 5.66 0.36
C TRP A 19 14.52 6.81 -0.63
N ARG A 20 13.25 7.07 -0.99
CA ARG A 20 12.88 8.19 -1.85
C ARG A 20 13.01 9.52 -1.13
N VAL A 21 12.53 9.59 0.11
CA VAL A 21 12.67 10.80 0.94
C VAL A 21 14.15 11.10 1.18
N LYS A 22 14.96 10.08 1.50
CA LYS A 22 16.40 10.23 1.66
C LYS A 22 17.05 10.83 0.41
N SER A 23 16.77 10.25 -0.77
CA SER A 23 17.30 10.76 -2.05
C SER A 23 16.88 12.21 -2.33
N LEU A 24 15.66 12.57 -1.97
CA LEU A 24 15.15 13.93 -2.17
C LEU A 24 15.80 14.94 -1.20
N LEU A 25 15.93 14.58 0.07
CA LEU A 25 16.60 15.43 1.07
C LEU A 25 18.05 15.72 0.70
N VAL A 26 18.76 14.71 0.19
CA VAL A 26 20.13 14.89 -0.33
C VAL A 26 20.15 15.94 -1.44
N ARG A 27 19.29 15.83 -2.45
CA ARG A 27 19.19 16.81 -3.54
C ARG A 27 18.81 18.22 -3.05
N LEU A 28 17.94 18.30 -2.04
CA LEU A 28 17.58 19.58 -1.42
C LEU A 28 18.79 20.19 -0.67
N PHE A 29 19.55 19.41 0.08
CA PHE A 29 20.73 19.92 0.78
C PHE A 29 21.80 20.42 -0.22
N ASP A 30 21.97 19.73 -1.35
CA ASP A 30 22.84 20.19 -2.43
C ASP A 30 22.34 21.52 -3.03
N ALA A 31 21.03 21.63 -3.32
CA ALA A 31 20.44 22.85 -3.85
C ALA A 31 20.55 24.05 -2.92
N TYR A 32 20.51 23.82 -1.59
CA TYR A 32 20.71 24.83 -0.55
C TYR A 32 22.17 25.06 -0.19
N CYS A 33 23.13 24.51 -0.97
CA CYS A 33 24.56 24.72 -0.86
C CYS A 33 25.15 24.42 0.51
N PHE A 34 24.71 23.38 1.20
CA PHE A 34 25.42 22.90 2.39
C PHE A 34 26.76 22.26 1.99
N LYS A 35 27.81 22.46 2.81
CA LYS A 35 29.17 21.96 2.54
C LYS A 35 29.24 20.44 2.60
N THR A 36 28.63 19.85 3.64
CA THR A 36 28.47 18.41 3.83
C THR A 36 27.15 18.12 4.52
N TRP A 37 26.63 16.94 4.29
CA TRP A 37 25.39 16.47 4.90
C TRP A 37 25.48 14.99 5.21
N ASP A 38 24.80 14.58 6.28
CA ASP A 38 24.57 13.19 6.65
C ASP A 38 23.10 13.02 7.01
N VAL A 39 22.44 12.00 6.43
CA VAL A 39 21.01 11.77 6.57
C VAL A 39 20.76 10.32 6.92
N TRP A 40 20.17 10.12 8.08
CA TRP A 40 19.70 8.84 8.54
C TRP A 40 18.18 8.88 8.76
N ILE A 41 17.45 7.99 8.07
CA ILE A 41 16.00 7.90 8.13
C ILE A 41 15.61 6.46 8.34
N VAL A 42 14.67 6.25 9.25
CA VAL A 42 13.94 4.99 9.45
C VAL A 42 12.45 5.29 9.46
N SER A 43 11.61 4.27 9.45
CA SER A 43 10.15 4.45 9.40
C SER A 43 9.56 5.29 10.55
N SER A 44 10.24 5.38 11.69
CA SER A 44 9.75 6.08 12.89
C SER A 44 10.50 7.37 13.23
N CYS A 45 11.66 7.60 12.63
CA CYS A 45 12.50 8.76 12.95
C CYS A 45 13.40 9.15 11.79
N MET A 46 13.70 10.44 11.69
CA MET A 46 14.76 10.94 10.83
C MET A 46 15.69 11.85 11.61
N VAL A 47 16.99 11.75 11.29
CA VAL A 47 18.05 12.59 11.81
C VAL A 47 18.88 13.09 10.63
N ALA A 48 19.16 14.37 10.59
CA ALA A 48 20.07 14.92 9.60
C ALA A 48 21.05 15.88 10.26
N THR A 49 22.30 15.81 9.82
CA THR A 49 23.37 16.72 10.20
C THR A 49 23.86 17.41 8.93
N VAL A 50 23.95 18.71 8.96
CA VAL A 50 24.54 19.49 7.87
C VAL A 50 25.65 20.37 8.41
N ARG A 51 26.69 20.58 7.59
CA ARG A 51 27.76 21.53 7.86
C ARG A 51 27.70 22.66 6.83
N THR A 52 27.71 23.87 7.30
CA THR A 52 27.78 25.10 6.48
C THR A 52 29.24 25.43 6.10
N TRP A 53 29.42 26.36 5.15
CA TRP A 53 30.74 26.77 4.69
C TRP A 53 31.57 27.53 5.74
N ASP A 54 30.92 28.06 6.79
CA ASP A 54 31.56 28.64 7.98
C ASP A 54 31.88 27.60 9.07
N ASP A 55 31.89 26.31 8.70
CA ASP A 55 32.19 25.14 9.54
C ASP A 55 31.26 24.96 10.76
N ARG A 56 30.06 25.55 10.75
CA ARG A 56 29.04 25.26 11.77
C ARG A 56 28.28 24.00 11.43
N GLU A 57 28.08 23.17 12.42
CA GLU A 57 27.28 21.97 12.32
C GLU A 57 25.88 22.18 12.94
N TYR A 58 24.86 21.72 12.23
CA TYR A 58 23.49 21.70 12.70
C TYR A 58 22.94 20.29 12.58
N THR A 59 22.46 19.75 13.69
CA THR A 59 21.80 18.44 13.73
C THR A 59 20.36 18.64 14.16
N GLU A 60 19.43 18.07 13.41
CA GLU A 60 18.00 18.06 13.74
C GLU A 60 17.42 16.65 13.61
N SER A 61 16.48 16.35 14.48
CA SER A 61 15.74 15.10 14.48
C SER A 61 14.24 15.35 14.43
N ARG A 62 13.50 14.43 13.77
CA ARG A 62 12.04 14.42 13.75
C ARG A 62 11.51 13.02 13.96
N MET A 63 10.56 12.90 14.86
CA MET A 63 9.77 11.69 15.00
C MET A 63 8.71 11.62 13.87
N ILE A 64 8.49 10.42 13.35
CA ILE A 64 7.52 10.12 12.30
C ILE A 64 6.41 9.29 12.95
N GLU A 65 5.29 9.94 13.25
CA GLU A 65 4.14 9.33 13.90
C GLU A 65 2.90 9.48 13.03
N GLY A 66 1.91 8.62 13.22
CA GLY A 66 0.61 8.76 12.57
C GLY A 66 0.63 8.55 11.05
N ARG A 67 1.52 7.71 10.53
CA ARG A 67 1.60 7.44 9.08
C ARG A 67 0.26 7.04 8.49
N SER A 68 -0.09 7.70 7.40
CA SER A 68 -1.30 7.41 6.61
C SER A 68 -1.00 7.62 5.14
N TYR A 69 -1.75 6.96 4.26
CA TYR A 69 -1.62 7.22 2.83
C TYR A 69 -2.55 8.37 2.44
N ASP A 70 -1.96 9.49 1.98
CA ASP A 70 -2.67 10.61 1.36
C ASP A 70 -1.91 11.03 0.09
N LEU A 71 -2.28 10.42 -1.03
CA LEU A 71 -1.57 10.59 -2.29
C LEU A 71 -1.73 12.01 -2.87
N ASP A 72 -2.81 12.76 -2.54
CA ASP A 72 -2.96 14.15 -2.97
C ASP A 72 -1.95 15.06 -2.26
N LYS A 73 -1.84 14.92 -0.94
CA LYS A 73 -0.84 15.67 -0.17
C LYS A 73 0.57 15.27 -0.55
N LEU A 74 0.81 13.98 -0.71
CA LEU A 74 2.11 13.45 -1.10
C LEU A 74 2.55 13.97 -2.46
N GLU A 75 1.66 14.01 -3.47
CA GLU A 75 1.95 14.58 -4.80
C GLU A 75 2.40 16.03 -4.70
N ARG A 76 1.71 16.82 -3.87
CA ARG A 76 2.01 18.25 -3.69
C ARG A 76 3.33 18.47 -2.95
N LEU A 77 3.62 17.66 -1.92
CA LEU A 77 4.89 17.73 -1.19
C LEU A 77 6.06 17.36 -2.10
N TYR A 78 5.91 16.35 -2.96
CA TYR A 78 6.91 16.03 -3.98
C TYR A 78 7.10 17.17 -4.99
N SER A 79 6.00 17.76 -5.47
CA SER A 79 6.07 18.88 -6.42
C SER A 79 6.74 20.10 -5.78
N LEU A 80 6.45 20.40 -4.52
CA LEU A 80 7.10 21.46 -3.76
C LEU A 80 8.61 21.18 -3.62
N ALA A 81 8.99 19.94 -3.28
CA ALA A 81 10.39 19.58 -3.13
C ALA A 81 11.18 19.72 -4.44
N GLU A 82 10.63 19.29 -5.58
CA GLU A 82 11.26 19.48 -6.90
C GLU A 82 11.37 20.96 -7.27
N GLU A 83 10.35 21.77 -6.98
CA GLU A 83 10.40 23.23 -7.19
C GLU A 83 11.50 23.88 -6.33
N LEU A 84 11.65 23.46 -5.06
CA LEU A 84 12.69 23.96 -4.17
C LEU A 84 14.10 23.56 -4.58
N ILE A 85 14.26 22.42 -5.28
CA ILE A 85 15.55 22.02 -5.86
C ILE A 85 15.92 22.92 -7.06
N GLU A 86 14.95 23.29 -7.88
CA GLU A 86 15.16 24.17 -9.03
C GLU A 86 15.32 25.65 -8.62
N SER A 87 14.57 26.06 -7.61
CA SER A 87 14.51 27.45 -7.13
C SER A 87 14.43 27.49 -5.59
N PRO A 88 15.57 27.52 -4.87
CA PRO A 88 15.59 27.59 -3.44
C PRO A 88 14.84 28.80 -2.86
N ALA A 89 13.93 28.54 -1.91
CA ALA A 89 13.09 29.54 -1.26
C ALA A 89 13.49 29.77 0.20
N SER A 90 12.98 30.83 0.83
CA SER A 90 13.23 31.12 2.24
C SER A 90 12.57 30.07 3.16
N VAL A 91 13.09 29.95 4.40
CA VAL A 91 12.54 29.04 5.42
C VAL A 91 11.06 29.28 5.67
N ASP A 92 10.66 30.55 5.76
CA ASP A 92 9.28 30.94 6.03
C ASP A 92 8.36 30.57 4.85
N THR A 93 8.85 30.73 3.61
CA THR A 93 8.12 30.30 2.41
C THR A 93 7.93 28.79 2.37
N ILE A 94 8.97 28.01 2.71
CA ILE A 94 8.85 26.54 2.77
C ILE A 94 7.78 26.12 3.78
N ARG A 95 7.85 26.65 5.00
CA ARG A 95 6.89 26.34 6.07
C ARG A 95 5.46 26.71 5.67
N ALA A 96 5.26 27.94 5.20
CA ALA A 96 3.93 28.39 4.76
C ALA A 96 3.33 27.50 3.66
N ARG A 97 4.16 27.06 2.70
CA ARG A 97 3.72 26.16 1.61
C ARG A 97 3.43 24.73 2.12
N VAL A 98 4.23 24.22 3.05
CA VAL A 98 3.96 22.91 3.70
C VAL A 98 2.67 22.97 4.50
N ASP A 99 2.48 24.00 5.31
CA ASP A 99 1.25 24.21 6.11
C ASP A 99 0.03 24.34 5.21
N GLU A 100 0.09 25.12 4.12
CA GLU A 100 -0.98 25.22 3.12
C GLU A 100 -1.38 23.85 2.55
N ILE A 101 -0.40 22.97 2.30
CA ILE A 101 -0.67 21.61 1.79
C ILE A 101 -1.34 20.76 2.87
N LEU A 102 -0.87 20.84 4.11
CA LEU A 102 -1.36 20.03 5.22
C LEU A 102 -2.77 20.44 5.67
N GLU A 103 -3.09 21.73 5.65
CA GLU A 103 -4.40 22.27 6.00
C GLU A 103 -5.50 21.95 4.98
N ARG A 104 -5.14 21.48 3.80
CA ARG A 104 -6.14 21.09 2.79
C ARG A 104 -7.08 20.03 3.34
N PRO A 105 -8.39 20.23 3.12
CA PRO A 105 -9.38 19.27 3.60
C PRO A 105 -9.16 17.91 2.94
N GLY A 106 -9.19 16.87 3.76
CA GLY A 106 -9.18 15.50 3.31
C GLY A 106 -10.39 15.17 2.43
N MET A 107 -10.48 13.93 1.98
CA MET A 107 -11.64 13.49 1.20
C MET A 107 -12.95 13.59 2.00
N PRO A 108 -14.05 14.03 1.37
CA PRO A 108 -15.37 13.93 1.95
C PRO A 108 -15.73 12.49 2.34
N ALA A 109 -16.37 12.31 3.51
CA ALA A 109 -16.73 10.98 4.00
C ALA A 109 -17.51 10.15 2.96
N VAL A 110 -18.44 10.76 2.23
CA VAL A 110 -19.22 10.09 1.18
C VAL A 110 -18.30 9.47 0.10
N GLN A 111 -17.25 10.17 -0.31
CA GLN A 111 -16.30 9.64 -1.29
C GLN A 111 -15.53 8.45 -0.73
N ILE A 112 -15.18 8.46 0.56
CA ILE A 112 -14.50 7.34 1.22
C ILE A 112 -15.43 6.12 1.27
N TYR A 113 -16.73 6.29 1.57
CA TYR A 113 -17.70 5.18 1.54
C TYR A 113 -17.85 4.58 0.15
N ILE A 114 -17.99 5.42 -0.89
CA ILE A 114 -18.09 4.94 -2.28
C ILE A 114 -16.80 4.21 -2.69
N ALA A 115 -15.66 4.76 -2.35
CA ALA A 115 -14.37 4.18 -2.67
C ALA A 115 -14.15 2.82 -1.98
N ALA A 116 -14.47 2.72 -0.68
CA ALA A 116 -14.40 1.46 0.06
C ALA A 116 -15.38 0.41 -0.49
N ALA A 117 -16.60 0.82 -0.86
CA ALA A 117 -17.57 -0.06 -1.50
C ALA A 117 -17.05 -0.57 -2.87
N MET A 118 -16.49 0.31 -3.69
CA MET A 118 -15.88 -0.09 -4.97
C MET A 118 -14.72 -1.06 -4.77
N ALA A 119 -13.85 -0.79 -3.79
CA ALA A 119 -12.72 -1.65 -3.45
C ALA A 119 -13.21 -3.03 -3.00
N GLY A 120 -14.09 -3.09 -2.01
CA GLY A 120 -14.60 -4.34 -1.45
C GLY A 120 -15.38 -5.17 -2.47
N VAL A 121 -16.38 -4.58 -3.13
CA VAL A 121 -17.22 -5.27 -4.14
C VAL A 121 -16.36 -5.71 -5.33
N GLY A 122 -15.46 -4.86 -5.82
CA GLY A 122 -14.55 -5.22 -6.91
C GLY A 122 -13.69 -6.43 -6.56
N PHE A 123 -13.08 -6.45 -5.38
CA PHE A 123 -12.28 -7.61 -4.97
C PHE A 123 -13.12 -8.82 -4.57
N SER A 124 -14.37 -8.67 -4.09
CA SER A 124 -15.28 -9.81 -3.90
C SER A 124 -15.51 -10.55 -5.22
N THR A 125 -15.86 -9.82 -6.27
CA THR A 125 -16.06 -10.40 -7.62
C THR A 125 -14.74 -10.95 -8.20
N PHE A 126 -13.62 -10.30 -7.92
CA PHE A 126 -12.30 -10.79 -8.32
C PHE A 126 -11.96 -12.16 -7.71
N PHE A 127 -12.37 -12.41 -6.47
CA PHE A 127 -12.24 -13.71 -5.80
C PHE A 127 -13.42 -14.65 -6.06
N SER A 128 -14.10 -14.49 -7.16
CA SER A 128 -15.20 -15.35 -7.63
C SER A 128 -16.51 -15.23 -6.83
N GLY A 129 -16.65 -14.21 -5.98
CA GLY A 129 -17.89 -13.93 -5.27
C GLY A 129 -18.98 -13.49 -6.25
N GLY A 130 -20.20 -14.04 -6.07
CA GLY A 130 -21.39 -13.65 -6.79
C GLY A 130 -22.05 -12.37 -6.28
N ILE A 131 -23.26 -12.07 -6.74
CA ILE A 131 -24.02 -10.89 -6.30
C ILE A 131 -24.31 -10.92 -4.78
N PRO A 132 -24.71 -12.06 -4.17
CA PRO A 132 -24.93 -12.12 -2.72
C PRO A 132 -23.66 -11.82 -1.91
N GLU A 133 -22.51 -12.36 -2.32
CA GLU A 133 -21.21 -12.12 -1.69
C GLU A 133 -20.81 -10.65 -1.82
N ALA A 134 -21.00 -10.06 -3.01
CA ALA A 134 -20.74 -8.64 -3.26
C ALA A 134 -21.59 -7.73 -2.36
N PHE A 135 -22.84 -8.10 -2.08
CA PHE A 135 -23.71 -7.39 -1.15
C PHE A 135 -23.20 -7.48 0.29
N VAL A 136 -22.78 -8.67 0.74
CA VAL A 136 -22.19 -8.85 2.09
C VAL A 136 -20.94 -7.98 2.23
N VAL A 137 -20.04 -8.00 1.24
CA VAL A 137 -18.81 -7.20 1.26
C VAL A 137 -19.10 -5.70 1.17
N LEU A 138 -20.18 -5.29 0.48
CA LEU A 138 -20.65 -3.90 0.53
C LEU A 138 -20.98 -3.47 1.96
N VAL A 139 -21.73 -4.29 2.70
CA VAL A 139 -22.05 -4.01 4.12
C VAL A 139 -20.76 -3.96 4.95
N MET A 140 -19.85 -4.92 4.77
CA MET A 140 -18.53 -4.90 5.43
C MET A 140 -17.76 -3.60 5.15
N SER A 141 -17.77 -3.12 3.89
CA SER A 141 -17.09 -1.89 3.48
C SER A 141 -17.68 -0.65 4.17
N VAL A 142 -18.99 -0.58 4.32
CA VAL A 142 -19.67 0.50 5.05
C VAL A 142 -19.31 0.46 6.53
N LEU A 143 -19.34 -0.72 7.15
CA LEU A 143 -18.95 -0.90 8.55
C LEU A 143 -17.49 -0.55 8.79
N PHE A 144 -16.57 -1.02 7.92
CA PHE A 144 -15.15 -0.66 7.97
C PHE A 144 -14.95 0.85 7.91
N THR A 145 -15.58 1.51 6.95
CA THR A 145 -15.45 2.97 6.78
C THR A 145 -15.97 3.72 8.01
N THR A 146 -17.15 3.32 8.50
CA THR A 146 -17.73 3.90 9.71
C THR A 146 -16.81 3.70 10.91
N PHE A 147 -16.32 2.49 11.11
CA PHE A 147 -15.38 2.14 12.18
C PHE A 147 -14.09 2.95 12.07
N SER A 148 -13.52 3.02 10.88
CA SER A 148 -12.27 3.76 10.62
C SER A 148 -12.42 5.25 10.91
N LEU A 149 -13.48 5.89 10.44
CA LEU A 149 -13.73 7.32 10.68
C LEU A 149 -13.95 7.66 12.15
N ARG A 150 -14.50 6.73 12.95
CA ARG A 150 -14.81 6.95 14.37
C ARG A 150 -13.66 6.57 15.31
N PHE A 151 -12.98 5.48 15.04
CA PHE A 151 -12.09 4.83 16.03
C PHE A 151 -10.61 4.90 15.68
N LYS A 152 -10.21 5.21 14.43
CA LYS A 152 -8.79 5.28 14.04
C LYS A 152 -7.97 6.29 14.86
N LYS A 153 -8.60 7.35 15.38
CA LYS A 153 -7.94 8.35 16.23
C LYS A 153 -7.90 7.95 17.72
N ILE A 154 -8.66 6.93 18.11
CA ILE A 154 -8.82 6.50 19.52
C ILE A 154 -7.97 5.25 19.76
N ILE A 155 -7.87 4.38 18.77
CA ILE A 155 -7.13 3.12 18.85
C ILE A 155 -5.79 3.30 18.15
N ASP A 156 -4.74 3.54 18.92
CA ASP A 156 -3.41 3.88 18.40
C ASP A 156 -2.66 2.69 17.80
N THR A 157 -2.93 1.46 18.27
CA THR A 157 -2.20 0.29 17.81
C THR A 157 -2.89 -0.38 16.63
N SER A 158 -2.13 -0.63 15.55
CA SER A 158 -2.62 -1.33 14.35
C SER A 158 -3.21 -2.71 14.68
N LEU A 159 -2.62 -3.43 15.65
CA LEU A 159 -3.12 -4.73 16.09
C LEU A 159 -4.54 -4.61 16.66
N ALA A 160 -4.76 -3.73 17.63
CA ALA A 160 -6.06 -3.59 18.29
C ALA A 160 -7.12 -3.02 17.33
N PHE A 161 -6.75 -2.02 16.51
CA PHE A 161 -7.65 -1.46 15.50
C PHE A 161 -8.11 -2.53 14.50
N ASN A 162 -7.17 -3.29 13.93
CA ASN A 162 -7.47 -4.32 12.95
C ASN A 162 -8.26 -5.48 13.58
N ALA A 163 -7.96 -5.87 14.82
CA ALA A 163 -8.71 -6.91 15.50
C ALA A 163 -10.18 -6.52 15.73
N ALA A 164 -10.42 -5.31 16.22
CA ALA A 164 -11.78 -4.80 16.45
C ALA A 164 -12.55 -4.60 15.14
N ALA A 165 -11.92 -4.00 14.13
CA ALA A 165 -12.54 -3.78 12.82
C ALA A 165 -12.86 -5.11 12.12
N ALA A 166 -11.92 -6.05 12.11
CA ALA A 166 -12.12 -7.38 11.51
C ALA A 166 -13.22 -8.16 12.24
N PHE A 167 -13.27 -8.10 13.58
CA PHE A 167 -14.33 -8.73 14.36
C PHE A 167 -15.71 -8.18 13.99
N VAL A 168 -15.88 -6.85 13.89
CA VAL A 168 -17.15 -6.23 13.53
C VAL A 168 -17.56 -6.59 12.10
N MET A 169 -16.63 -6.54 11.15
CA MET A 169 -16.89 -6.83 9.74
C MET A 169 -17.28 -8.30 9.55
N GLU A 170 -16.50 -9.22 10.12
CA GLU A 170 -16.74 -10.66 9.97
C GLU A 170 -18.01 -11.12 10.70
N THR A 171 -18.31 -10.55 11.88
CA THR A 171 -19.55 -10.82 12.60
C THR A 171 -20.77 -10.41 11.75
N ALA A 172 -20.71 -9.26 11.10
CA ALA A 172 -21.78 -8.82 10.20
C ALA A 172 -21.90 -9.74 8.97
N ALA A 173 -20.78 -10.16 8.38
CA ALA A 173 -20.77 -11.09 7.26
C ALA A 173 -21.41 -12.45 7.64
N LEU A 174 -20.97 -13.06 8.73
CA LEU A 174 -21.51 -14.33 9.23
C LEU A 174 -22.99 -14.22 9.62
N THR A 175 -23.43 -13.08 10.16
CA THR A 175 -24.85 -12.85 10.47
C THR A 175 -25.69 -12.83 9.19
N LEU A 176 -25.24 -12.16 8.14
CA LEU A 176 -25.93 -12.11 6.85
C LEU A 176 -25.95 -13.48 6.17
N MET A 177 -24.83 -14.23 6.24
CA MET A 177 -24.76 -15.60 5.72
C MET A 177 -25.70 -16.56 6.48
N ALA A 178 -25.77 -16.44 7.81
CA ALA A 178 -26.72 -17.21 8.61
C ALA A 178 -28.19 -16.85 8.27
N GLY A 179 -28.43 -15.64 7.82
CA GLY A 179 -29.72 -15.20 7.25
C GLY A 179 -29.95 -15.64 5.79
N GLY A 180 -29.07 -16.42 5.19
CA GLY A 180 -29.19 -16.95 3.82
C GLY A 180 -28.67 -16.01 2.73
N ILE A 181 -27.88 -14.99 3.06
CA ILE A 181 -27.30 -14.05 2.09
C ILE A 181 -25.82 -14.34 1.93
N GLY A 182 -25.43 -14.87 0.78
CA GLY A 182 -24.06 -15.30 0.48
C GLY A 182 -23.77 -16.72 0.97
N SER A 183 -22.88 -17.39 0.28
CA SER A 183 -22.49 -18.78 0.56
C SER A 183 -20.97 -19.01 0.57
N ASP A 184 -20.21 -18.19 -0.17
CA ASP A 184 -18.74 -18.30 -0.23
C ASP A 184 -18.08 -17.39 0.81
N ILE A 185 -17.86 -17.96 2.01
CA ILE A 185 -17.17 -17.26 3.09
C ILE A 185 -15.72 -16.89 2.70
N THR A 186 -15.07 -17.70 1.86
CA THR A 186 -13.68 -17.45 1.47
C THR A 186 -13.55 -16.20 0.61
N ALA A 187 -14.43 -16.04 -0.37
CA ALA A 187 -14.50 -14.83 -1.21
C ALA A 187 -14.86 -13.59 -0.37
N ILE A 188 -15.87 -13.71 0.52
CA ILE A 188 -16.33 -12.61 1.40
C ILE A 188 -15.19 -12.17 2.34
N THR A 189 -14.64 -13.09 3.10
CA THR A 189 -13.59 -12.80 4.10
C THR A 189 -12.33 -12.27 3.41
N THR A 190 -11.90 -12.87 2.28
CA THR A 190 -10.71 -12.41 1.55
C THR A 190 -10.88 -10.99 1.03
N ALA A 191 -12.03 -10.63 0.47
CA ALA A 191 -12.31 -9.27 0.01
C ALA A 191 -12.37 -8.27 1.18
N GLY A 192 -12.99 -8.65 2.31
CA GLY A 192 -13.04 -7.85 3.53
C GLY A 192 -11.65 -7.58 4.12
N ILE A 193 -10.79 -8.59 4.15
CA ILE A 193 -9.41 -8.47 4.64
C ILE A 193 -8.62 -7.44 3.83
N LEU A 194 -8.79 -7.37 2.52
CA LEU A 194 -8.05 -6.42 1.70
C LEU A 194 -8.30 -4.97 2.10
N LEU A 195 -9.48 -4.65 2.63
CA LEU A 195 -9.77 -3.30 3.16
C LEU A 195 -8.94 -2.96 4.40
N LEU A 196 -8.56 -3.98 5.18
CA LEU A 196 -7.78 -3.86 6.43
C LEU A 196 -6.28 -4.10 6.20
N ALA A 197 -5.93 -4.91 5.19
CA ALA A 197 -4.59 -5.45 5.06
C ALA A 197 -3.56 -4.41 4.65
N SER A 198 -2.48 -4.36 5.40
CA SER A 198 -1.28 -3.56 5.12
C SER A 198 -0.29 -4.28 4.19
N GLY A 199 -0.78 -4.91 3.11
CA GLY A 199 0.07 -5.59 2.13
C GLY A 199 1.16 -4.68 1.54
N ILE A 200 0.87 -3.39 1.43
CA ILE A 200 1.84 -2.36 1.01
C ILE A 200 3.01 -2.28 1.99
N GLY A 201 2.74 -2.21 3.31
CA GLY A 201 3.79 -2.13 4.32
C GLY A 201 4.70 -3.35 4.31
N PHE A 202 4.15 -4.56 4.09
CA PHE A 202 4.96 -5.77 3.96
C PHE A 202 5.84 -5.74 2.70
N ALA A 203 5.29 -5.37 1.54
CA ALA A 203 6.05 -5.25 0.30
C ALA A 203 7.11 -4.15 0.39
N SER A 204 6.80 -3.01 1.02
CA SER A 204 7.76 -1.92 1.30
C SER A 204 8.88 -2.37 2.24
N GLY A 205 8.56 -3.17 3.27
CA GLY A 205 9.55 -3.74 4.18
C GLY A 205 10.53 -4.66 3.45
N ILE A 206 10.06 -5.58 2.62
CA ILE A 206 10.92 -6.42 1.78
C ILE A 206 11.74 -5.57 0.80
N GLY A 207 11.14 -4.54 0.21
CA GLY A 207 11.85 -3.58 -0.63
C GLY A 207 12.98 -2.88 0.11
N ALA A 208 12.77 -2.45 1.36
CA ALA A 208 13.79 -1.83 2.20
C ALA A 208 14.97 -2.78 2.47
N PHE A 209 14.70 -4.06 2.78
CA PHE A 209 15.76 -5.07 2.92
C PHE A 209 16.62 -5.20 1.65
N LEU A 210 15.98 -5.23 0.48
CA LEU A 210 16.70 -5.36 -0.79
C LEU A 210 17.50 -4.10 -1.16
N HIS A 211 17.14 -2.93 -0.61
CA HIS A 211 17.92 -1.70 -0.71
C HIS A 211 18.99 -1.55 0.40
N GLY A 212 19.16 -2.57 1.26
CA GLY A 212 20.13 -2.58 2.36
C GLY A 212 19.67 -1.82 3.61
N ASP A 213 18.46 -1.31 3.65
CA ASP A 213 17.89 -0.65 4.83
C ASP A 213 17.18 -1.67 5.74
N THR A 214 18.00 -2.37 6.52
CA THR A 214 17.52 -3.46 7.40
C THR A 214 16.58 -2.95 8.49
N LEU A 215 16.83 -1.78 9.07
CA LEU A 215 16.02 -1.25 10.17
C LEU A 215 14.61 -0.90 9.71
N THR A 216 14.48 -0.18 8.60
CA THR A 216 13.18 0.09 7.97
C THR A 216 12.51 -1.20 7.56
N GLY A 217 13.25 -2.15 6.97
CA GLY A 217 12.74 -3.46 6.56
C GLY A 217 12.12 -4.25 7.72
N VAL A 218 12.82 -4.35 8.86
CA VAL A 218 12.30 -4.99 10.08
C VAL A 218 11.07 -4.25 10.60
N GLY A 219 11.11 -2.93 10.70
CA GLY A 219 10.03 -2.11 11.23
C GLY A 219 8.73 -2.27 10.43
N GLU A 220 8.79 -2.07 9.11
CA GLU A 220 7.62 -2.16 8.21
C GLU A 220 7.04 -3.59 8.16
N THR A 221 7.91 -4.59 8.07
CA THR A 221 7.49 -6.01 8.05
C THR A 221 6.84 -6.41 9.36
N SER A 222 7.44 -6.06 10.49
CA SER A 222 6.90 -6.37 11.83
C SER A 222 5.55 -5.70 12.05
N THR A 223 5.40 -4.42 11.69
CA THR A 223 4.14 -3.67 11.80
C THR A 223 3.05 -4.31 10.93
N SER A 224 3.39 -4.77 9.73
CA SER A 224 2.45 -5.45 8.83
C SER A 224 2.00 -6.81 9.39
N ILE A 225 2.93 -7.60 9.95
CA ILE A 225 2.62 -8.88 10.60
C ILE A 225 1.72 -8.67 11.83
N LEU A 226 2.01 -7.67 12.67
CA LEU A 226 1.16 -7.32 13.81
C LEU A 226 -0.24 -6.91 13.36
N GLY A 227 -0.35 -6.13 12.28
CA GLY A 227 -1.64 -5.78 11.68
C GLY A 227 -2.43 -6.99 11.22
N ALA A 228 -1.78 -7.93 10.53
CA ALA A 228 -2.39 -9.19 10.08
C ALA A 228 -2.77 -10.11 11.26
N THR A 229 -1.97 -10.11 12.31
CA THR A 229 -2.30 -10.84 13.55
C THR A 229 -3.58 -10.30 14.18
N GLY A 230 -3.75 -8.97 14.22
CA GLY A 230 -5.00 -8.36 14.67
C GLY A 230 -6.18 -8.83 13.83
N ILE A 231 -6.08 -8.77 12.50
CA ILE A 231 -7.14 -9.24 11.59
C ILE A 231 -7.49 -10.71 11.88
N ALA A 232 -6.48 -11.58 11.97
CA ALA A 232 -6.69 -13.00 12.23
C ALA A 232 -7.38 -13.27 13.57
N ILE A 233 -7.00 -12.55 14.63
CA ILE A 233 -7.64 -12.63 15.94
C ILE A 233 -9.11 -12.19 15.86
N GLY A 234 -9.39 -11.05 15.20
CA GLY A 234 -10.76 -10.53 15.08
C GLY A 234 -11.67 -11.51 14.34
N ILE A 235 -11.23 -12.04 13.21
CA ILE A 235 -11.99 -13.03 12.43
C ILE A 235 -12.16 -14.32 13.22
N TYR A 236 -11.09 -14.83 13.85
CA TYR A 236 -11.17 -16.05 14.66
C TYR A 236 -12.17 -15.92 15.82
N LEU A 237 -12.18 -14.79 16.52
CA LEU A 237 -13.16 -14.51 17.58
C LEU A 237 -14.59 -14.49 17.03
N SER A 238 -14.82 -13.86 15.87
CA SER A 238 -16.13 -13.87 15.23
C SER A 238 -16.57 -15.30 14.87
N MET A 239 -15.67 -16.11 14.29
CA MET A 239 -15.95 -17.49 13.94
C MET A 239 -16.29 -18.37 15.17
N LEU A 240 -15.74 -18.07 16.33
CA LEU A 240 -16.09 -18.77 17.56
C LEU A 240 -17.57 -18.56 17.96
N PHE A 241 -18.11 -17.36 17.77
CA PHE A 241 -19.54 -17.08 18.01
C PHE A 241 -20.46 -17.83 17.04
N PHE A 242 -20.02 -18.01 15.80
CA PHE A 242 -20.77 -18.70 14.75
C PHE A 242 -20.35 -20.15 14.54
N ARG A 243 -19.70 -20.76 15.56
CA ARG A 243 -19.10 -22.09 15.45
C ARG A 243 -20.05 -23.18 14.97
N GLU A 244 -21.28 -23.21 15.49
CA GLU A 244 -22.28 -24.21 15.12
C GLU A 244 -22.75 -24.03 13.68
N PHE A 245 -23.01 -22.80 13.23
CA PHE A 245 -23.36 -22.47 11.85
C PHE A 245 -22.23 -22.88 10.88
N LEU A 246 -20.97 -22.56 11.22
CA LEU A 246 -19.81 -22.89 10.38
C LEU A 246 -19.60 -24.40 10.26
N ARG A 247 -19.80 -25.15 11.34
CA ARG A 247 -19.61 -26.59 11.36
C ARG A 247 -20.56 -27.33 10.40
N GLU A 248 -21.76 -26.82 10.22
CA GLU A 248 -22.80 -27.43 9.37
C GLU A 248 -22.71 -26.97 7.91
N ASN A 249 -22.21 -25.79 7.64
CA ASN A 249 -22.40 -25.12 6.36
C ASN A 249 -21.13 -24.70 5.60
N VAL A 250 -19.92 -24.79 6.21
CA VAL A 250 -18.75 -24.13 5.62
C VAL A 250 -17.50 -24.98 5.68
N VAL A 251 -16.83 -25.12 4.52
CA VAL A 251 -15.44 -25.58 4.41
C VAL A 251 -14.57 -24.32 4.15
N ILE A 252 -13.69 -23.99 5.08
CA ILE A 252 -12.74 -22.88 4.91
C ILE A 252 -11.53 -23.44 4.15
N GLU A 253 -11.52 -23.25 2.84
CA GLU A 253 -10.36 -23.50 2.00
C GLU A 253 -9.47 -22.23 1.99
N GLY A 254 -8.18 -22.41 2.21
CA GLY A 254 -7.25 -21.28 2.19
C GLY A 254 -7.11 -20.66 0.80
N ALA A 255 -7.08 -19.33 0.73
CA ALA A 255 -7.00 -18.46 -0.44
C ALA A 255 -7.89 -18.91 -1.61
N ALA A 256 -8.97 -18.17 -1.85
CA ALA A 256 -9.91 -18.44 -2.93
C ALA A 256 -9.17 -18.79 -4.23
N ASN A 257 -9.48 -19.93 -4.82
CA ASN A 257 -9.03 -20.22 -6.17
C ASN A 257 -9.68 -19.21 -7.09
N LEU A 258 -8.89 -18.49 -7.86
CA LEU A 258 -9.37 -17.55 -8.88
C LEU A 258 -10.00 -18.37 -10.02
N ILE A 259 -11.29 -18.68 -9.90
CA ILE A 259 -12.07 -19.43 -10.91
C ILE A 259 -12.78 -18.46 -11.85
N ALA A 260 -12.82 -17.17 -11.53
CA ALA A 260 -13.50 -16.18 -12.36
C ALA A 260 -12.86 -16.10 -13.76
N ASP A 261 -13.72 -15.89 -14.76
CA ASP A 261 -13.29 -15.61 -16.14
C ASP A 261 -12.23 -14.49 -16.14
N PRO A 262 -11.14 -14.61 -16.92
CA PRO A 262 -10.07 -13.60 -16.97
C PRO A 262 -10.57 -12.18 -17.26
N VAL A 263 -11.66 -12.04 -18.05
CA VAL A 263 -12.27 -10.74 -18.33
C VAL A 263 -12.95 -10.18 -17.08
N VAL A 264 -13.69 -11.03 -16.35
CA VAL A 264 -14.33 -10.65 -15.09
C VAL A 264 -13.28 -10.26 -14.05
N GLN A 265 -12.19 -11.04 -13.93
CA GLN A 265 -11.06 -10.71 -13.06
C GLN A 265 -10.47 -9.35 -13.41
N LEU A 266 -10.26 -9.07 -14.69
CA LEU A 266 -9.64 -7.83 -15.15
C LEU A 266 -10.51 -6.61 -14.84
N ILE A 267 -11.81 -6.68 -15.11
CA ILE A 267 -12.75 -5.59 -14.84
C ILE A 267 -12.92 -5.36 -13.35
N SER A 268 -13.15 -6.42 -12.58
CA SER A 268 -13.39 -6.36 -11.13
C SER A 268 -12.13 -5.90 -10.36
N CYS A 269 -10.97 -6.40 -10.75
CA CYS A 269 -9.67 -5.93 -10.23
C CYS A 269 -9.47 -4.44 -10.50
N THR A 270 -9.73 -3.99 -11.73
CA THR A 270 -9.59 -2.57 -12.10
C THR A 270 -10.53 -1.69 -11.29
N ALA A 271 -11.78 -2.10 -11.10
CA ALA A 271 -12.75 -1.39 -10.26
C ALA A 271 -12.30 -1.36 -8.78
N GLY A 272 -11.82 -2.50 -8.25
CA GLY A 272 -11.29 -2.60 -6.89
C GLY A 272 -10.08 -1.69 -6.67
N CYS A 273 -9.14 -1.67 -7.61
CA CYS A 273 -7.97 -0.79 -7.56
C CYS A 273 -8.34 0.69 -7.68
N ALA A 274 -9.34 1.03 -8.49
CA ALA A 274 -9.87 2.39 -8.56
C ALA A 274 -10.41 2.83 -7.19
N GLY A 275 -11.16 1.96 -6.51
CA GLY A 275 -11.63 2.18 -5.14
C GLY A 275 -10.47 2.45 -4.18
N PHE A 276 -9.44 1.60 -4.16
CA PHE A 276 -8.26 1.83 -3.32
C PHE A 276 -7.51 3.11 -3.67
N ALA A 277 -7.29 3.40 -4.94
CA ALA A 277 -6.63 4.64 -5.36
C ALA A 277 -7.37 5.88 -4.84
N VAL A 278 -8.71 5.88 -4.90
CA VAL A 278 -9.54 6.93 -4.31
C VAL A 278 -9.42 6.94 -2.79
N MET A 279 -9.50 5.80 -2.09
CA MET A 279 -9.32 5.73 -0.62
C MET A 279 -7.99 6.31 -0.15
N PHE A 280 -6.92 6.15 -0.95
CA PHE A 280 -5.61 6.73 -0.66
C PHE A 280 -5.42 8.16 -1.17
N GLY A 281 -6.48 8.82 -1.58
CA GLY A 281 -6.42 10.23 -1.93
C GLY A 281 -6.03 10.55 -3.38
N ALA A 282 -5.87 9.56 -4.26
CA ALA A 282 -5.58 9.84 -5.66
C ALA A 282 -6.73 10.62 -6.33
N ARG A 283 -6.41 11.75 -6.96
CA ARG A 283 -7.41 12.62 -7.58
C ARG A 283 -7.15 12.86 -9.05
N ARG A 284 -8.20 13.14 -9.80
CA ARG A 284 -8.15 13.60 -11.20
C ARG A 284 -7.22 12.76 -12.08
N ARG A 285 -6.13 13.39 -12.60
CA ARG A 285 -5.19 12.74 -13.51
C ARG A 285 -4.45 11.56 -12.88
N ALA A 286 -4.03 11.69 -11.61
CA ALA A 286 -3.38 10.61 -10.88
C ALA A 286 -4.28 9.38 -10.80
N LEU A 287 -5.58 9.55 -10.47
CA LEU A 287 -6.57 8.47 -10.45
C LEU A 287 -6.71 7.78 -11.81
N LEU A 288 -6.88 8.57 -12.90
CA LEU A 288 -7.04 8.00 -14.24
C LEU A 288 -5.86 7.11 -14.64
N PHE A 289 -4.64 7.62 -14.49
CA PHE A 289 -3.44 6.86 -14.81
C PHE A 289 -3.23 5.67 -13.86
N SER A 290 -3.61 5.78 -12.57
CA SER A 290 -3.57 4.66 -11.63
C SER A 290 -4.51 3.52 -12.05
N VAL A 291 -5.73 3.83 -12.49
CA VAL A 291 -6.71 2.85 -12.97
C VAL A 291 -6.22 2.16 -14.24
N ILE A 292 -5.70 2.93 -15.21
CA ILE A 292 -5.11 2.40 -16.44
C ILE A 292 -3.91 1.50 -16.11
N GLY A 293 -3.04 1.94 -15.21
CA GLY A 293 -1.88 1.16 -14.77
C GLY A 293 -2.27 -0.14 -14.09
N ALA A 294 -3.27 -0.13 -13.20
CA ALA A 294 -3.76 -1.34 -12.54
C ALA A 294 -4.36 -2.35 -13.54
N PHE A 295 -5.13 -1.87 -14.52
CA PHE A 295 -5.66 -2.69 -15.60
C PHE A 295 -4.54 -3.41 -16.36
N PHE A 296 -3.54 -2.70 -16.81
CA PHE A 296 -2.42 -3.30 -17.56
C PHE A 296 -1.51 -4.16 -16.68
N THR A 297 -1.37 -3.83 -15.39
CA THR A 297 -0.63 -4.67 -14.44
C THR A 297 -1.25 -6.06 -14.34
N TRP A 298 -2.57 -6.12 -14.15
CA TRP A 298 -3.27 -7.40 -14.07
C TRP A 298 -3.31 -8.11 -15.41
N SER A 299 -3.45 -7.38 -16.52
CA SER A 299 -3.33 -7.94 -17.87
C SER A 299 -1.96 -8.60 -18.09
N ALA A 300 -0.88 -7.97 -17.66
CA ALA A 300 0.47 -8.52 -17.75
C ALA A 300 0.60 -9.81 -16.92
N TYR A 301 0.02 -9.83 -15.71
CA TYR A 301 0.00 -11.04 -14.87
C TYR A 301 -0.76 -12.19 -15.52
N LEU A 302 -1.98 -11.94 -16.01
CA LEU A 302 -2.80 -12.94 -16.68
C LEU A 302 -2.10 -13.48 -17.95
N THR A 303 -1.50 -12.60 -18.73
CA THR A 303 -0.76 -12.98 -19.93
C THR A 303 0.44 -13.86 -19.58
N ALA A 304 1.20 -13.50 -18.54
CA ALA A 304 2.34 -14.31 -18.08
C ALA A 304 1.89 -15.71 -17.63
N VAL A 305 0.78 -15.80 -16.90
CA VAL A 305 0.26 -17.10 -16.41
C VAL A 305 -0.37 -17.92 -17.53
N HIS A 306 -1.28 -17.36 -18.33
CA HIS A 306 -2.08 -18.12 -19.29
C HIS A 306 -1.38 -18.33 -20.63
N SER A 307 -0.64 -17.33 -21.16
CA SER A 307 0.00 -17.45 -22.47
C SER A 307 1.40 -18.03 -22.38
N PHE A 308 2.15 -17.73 -21.32
CA PHE A 308 3.54 -18.18 -21.15
C PHE A 308 3.70 -19.27 -20.08
N SER A 309 2.63 -19.70 -19.41
CA SER A 309 2.66 -20.71 -18.34
C SER A 309 3.71 -20.41 -17.26
N CYS A 310 3.96 -19.13 -16.98
CA CYS A 310 4.91 -18.71 -15.97
C CYS A 310 4.44 -19.10 -14.56
N PRO A 311 5.35 -19.55 -13.69
CA PRO A 311 5.02 -19.75 -12.29
C PRO A 311 4.64 -18.41 -11.63
N PRO A 312 3.81 -18.42 -10.55
CA PRO A 312 3.30 -17.20 -9.93
C PRO A 312 4.36 -16.16 -9.55
N PHE A 313 5.53 -16.61 -9.10
CA PHE A 313 6.67 -15.72 -8.82
C PHE A 313 7.13 -14.95 -10.07
N ALA A 314 7.35 -15.65 -11.19
CA ALA A 314 7.79 -15.04 -12.44
C ALA A 314 6.72 -14.10 -13.02
N ALA A 315 5.44 -14.48 -12.95
CA ALA A 315 4.33 -13.63 -13.35
C ALA A 315 4.27 -12.33 -12.51
N THR A 316 4.44 -12.44 -11.20
CA THR A 316 4.51 -11.28 -10.29
C THR A 316 5.71 -10.39 -10.63
N LEU A 317 6.89 -10.97 -10.85
CA LEU A 317 8.11 -10.24 -11.21
C LEU A 317 7.92 -9.45 -12.51
N VAL A 318 7.42 -10.09 -13.57
CA VAL A 318 7.16 -9.44 -14.87
C VAL A 318 6.16 -8.31 -14.73
N SER A 319 5.06 -8.53 -13.99
CA SER A 319 4.05 -7.51 -13.76
C SER A 319 4.58 -6.34 -12.93
N ALA A 320 5.43 -6.60 -11.93
CA ALA A 320 6.08 -5.56 -11.15
C ALA A 320 7.08 -4.74 -11.99
N CYS A 321 7.84 -5.38 -12.90
CA CYS A 321 8.66 -4.67 -13.88
C CYS A 321 7.79 -3.77 -14.77
N PHE A 322 6.64 -4.25 -15.21
CA PHE A 322 5.69 -3.43 -15.97
C PHE A 322 5.22 -2.20 -15.17
N VAL A 323 4.80 -2.39 -13.91
CA VAL A 323 4.39 -1.27 -13.02
C VAL A 323 5.48 -0.22 -12.92
N ALA A 324 6.74 -0.63 -12.71
CA ALA A 324 7.85 0.30 -12.56
C ALA A 324 8.15 1.07 -13.85
N LEU A 325 8.12 0.41 -15.00
CA LEU A 325 8.26 1.05 -16.32
C LEU A 325 7.11 2.03 -16.58
N TYR A 326 5.88 1.58 -16.36
CA TYR A 326 4.68 2.40 -16.53
C TYR A 326 4.75 3.67 -15.67
N ALA A 327 5.04 3.53 -14.38
CA ALA A 327 5.18 4.65 -13.46
C ALA A 327 6.24 5.66 -13.90
N GLY A 328 7.39 5.17 -14.42
CA GLY A 328 8.45 6.01 -14.98
C GLY A 328 8.01 6.78 -16.23
N VAL A 329 7.33 6.12 -17.16
CA VAL A 329 6.80 6.75 -18.39
C VAL A 329 5.73 7.79 -18.06
N VAL A 330 4.77 7.44 -17.21
CA VAL A 330 3.70 8.36 -16.81
C VAL A 330 4.27 9.58 -16.05
N ASN A 331 5.26 9.39 -15.18
CA ASN A 331 5.96 10.50 -14.53
C ASN A 331 6.63 11.43 -15.55
N ALA A 332 7.29 10.88 -16.57
CA ALA A 332 7.93 11.69 -17.61
C ALA A 332 6.92 12.55 -18.39
N ILE A 333 5.72 12.02 -18.65
CA ILE A 333 4.66 12.70 -19.41
C ILE A 333 3.88 13.69 -18.54
N THR A 334 3.48 13.28 -17.33
CA THR A 334 2.53 14.01 -16.48
C THR A 334 3.20 14.91 -15.46
N LYS A 335 4.48 14.68 -15.17
CA LYS A 335 5.25 15.27 -14.06
C LYS A 335 4.73 14.88 -12.65
N ILE A 336 3.74 14.00 -12.58
CA ILE A 336 3.27 13.45 -11.30
C ILE A 336 4.30 12.43 -10.81
N PRO A 337 4.69 12.46 -9.52
CA PRO A 337 5.72 11.55 -8.98
C PRO A 337 5.43 10.07 -9.23
N ALA A 338 6.42 9.33 -9.72
CA ALA A 338 6.30 7.91 -10.02
C ALA A 338 5.87 7.07 -8.80
N ALA A 339 6.19 7.53 -7.58
CA ALA A 339 5.79 6.89 -6.33
C ALA A 339 4.28 6.67 -6.21
N ILE A 340 3.48 7.62 -6.69
CA ILE A 340 2.02 7.55 -6.65
C ILE A 340 1.50 6.39 -7.50
N PHE A 341 2.06 6.26 -8.72
CA PHE A 341 1.68 5.18 -9.63
C PHE A 341 2.21 3.83 -9.18
N LEU A 342 3.45 3.77 -8.64
CA LEU A 342 3.99 2.54 -8.05
C LEU A 342 3.08 2.02 -6.95
N THR A 343 2.65 2.88 -6.02
CA THR A 343 1.73 2.50 -4.95
C THR A 343 0.37 2.05 -5.47
N SER A 344 -0.24 2.83 -6.38
CA SER A 344 -1.61 2.58 -6.84
C SER A 344 -1.73 1.43 -7.83
N CYS A 345 -0.74 1.23 -8.72
CA CYS A 345 -0.81 0.18 -9.75
C CYS A 345 -0.37 -1.19 -9.26
N VAL A 346 0.33 -1.28 -8.10
CA VAL A 346 0.79 -2.55 -7.53
C VAL A 346 -0.30 -3.30 -6.77
N PHE A 347 -1.41 -2.66 -6.41
CA PHE A 347 -2.49 -3.26 -5.62
C PHE A 347 -2.90 -4.67 -6.05
N PRO A 348 -3.07 -4.97 -7.34
CA PRO A 348 -3.46 -6.31 -7.76
C PRO A 348 -2.46 -7.39 -7.37
N LEU A 349 -1.19 -7.01 -7.20
CA LEU A 349 -0.10 -7.94 -6.89
C LEU A 349 0.16 -8.06 -5.38
N LEU A 350 -0.44 -7.20 -4.54
CA LEU A 350 -0.14 -7.18 -3.12
C LEU A 350 -0.60 -8.48 -2.41
N PRO A 351 0.29 -9.12 -1.64
CA PRO A 351 -0.01 -10.41 -1.02
C PRO A 351 -0.77 -10.28 0.31
N GLY A 352 -1.75 -9.36 0.41
CA GLY A 352 -2.48 -9.09 1.65
C GLY A 352 -3.27 -10.28 2.16
N SER A 353 -3.95 -11.00 1.27
CA SER A 353 -4.68 -12.24 1.61
C SER A 353 -3.74 -13.36 2.06
N ASN A 354 -2.61 -13.54 1.36
CA ASN A 354 -1.62 -14.55 1.74
C ASN A 354 -1.05 -14.29 3.15
N MET A 355 -0.81 -13.01 3.49
CA MET A 355 -0.34 -12.62 4.81
C MET A 355 -1.35 -12.98 5.89
N TYR A 356 -2.63 -12.66 5.67
CA TYR A 356 -3.69 -13.04 6.58
C TYR A 356 -3.79 -14.56 6.75
N PHE A 357 -3.90 -15.33 5.66
CA PHE A 357 -4.04 -16.79 5.75
C PHE A 357 -2.81 -17.47 6.35
N ALA A 358 -1.60 -16.92 6.17
CA ALA A 358 -0.41 -17.42 6.84
C ALA A 358 -0.53 -17.24 8.37
N VAL A 359 -0.94 -16.06 8.84
CA VAL A 359 -1.13 -15.80 10.27
C VAL A 359 -2.33 -16.55 10.83
N PHE A 360 -3.45 -16.60 10.09
CA PHE A 360 -4.64 -17.37 10.48
C PHE A 360 -4.31 -18.86 10.63
N GLY A 361 -3.50 -19.43 9.75
CA GLY A 361 -3.00 -20.80 9.87
C GLY A 361 -2.23 -21.02 11.17
N LEU A 362 -1.41 -20.05 11.61
CA LEU A 362 -0.73 -20.14 12.92
C LEU A 362 -1.71 -20.09 14.09
N VAL A 363 -2.67 -19.16 14.05
CA VAL A 363 -3.67 -18.98 15.13
C VAL A 363 -4.60 -20.20 15.24
N SER A 364 -5.04 -20.74 14.10
CA SER A 364 -5.91 -21.92 14.02
C SER A 364 -5.16 -23.26 14.15
N ARG A 365 -3.83 -23.24 14.37
CA ARG A 365 -2.93 -24.39 14.43
C ARG A 365 -2.90 -25.24 13.15
N ASN A 366 -3.26 -24.68 12.02
CA ASN A 366 -3.12 -25.32 10.71
C ASN A 366 -1.76 -24.93 10.09
N MET A 367 -0.71 -25.70 10.46
CA MET A 367 0.67 -25.39 10.02
C MET A 367 0.89 -25.59 8.53
N GLU A 368 0.10 -26.43 7.88
CA GLU A 368 0.17 -26.62 6.42
C GLU A 368 -0.28 -25.36 5.69
N LEU A 369 -1.43 -24.80 6.08
CA LEU A 369 -1.93 -23.52 5.57
C LEU A 369 -0.93 -22.39 5.84
N ALA A 370 -0.42 -22.30 7.07
CA ALA A 370 0.54 -21.26 7.45
C ALA A 370 1.80 -21.29 6.58
N ARG A 371 2.37 -22.47 6.34
CA ARG A 371 3.58 -22.64 5.51
C ARG A 371 3.32 -22.34 4.04
N ALA A 372 2.23 -22.88 3.47
CA ALA A 372 1.86 -22.67 2.07
C ALA A 372 1.63 -21.19 1.76
N GLN A 373 0.85 -20.51 2.60
CA GLN A 373 0.54 -19.10 2.41
C GLN A 373 1.71 -18.18 2.77
N GLY A 374 2.51 -18.53 3.78
CA GLY A 374 3.73 -17.80 4.13
C GLY A 374 4.78 -17.84 3.01
N LEU A 375 4.94 -18.97 2.34
CA LEU A 375 5.84 -19.08 1.18
C LEU A 375 5.33 -18.23 0.00
N LYS A 376 4.02 -18.29 -0.31
CA LYS A 376 3.42 -17.44 -1.36
C LYS A 376 3.60 -15.96 -1.04
N LEU A 377 3.38 -15.55 0.20
CA LEU A 377 3.60 -14.19 0.70
C LEU A 377 5.02 -13.71 0.39
N LEU A 378 6.02 -14.48 0.82
CA LEU A 378 7.44 -14.13 0.64
C LEU A 378 7.81 -14.04 -0.85
N LEU A 379 7.45 -15.05 -1.64
CA LEU A 379 7.73 -15.08 -3.07
C LEU A 379 7.11 -13.88 -3.80
N THR A 380 5.86 -13.56 -3.50
CA THR A 380 5.17 -12.42 -4.11
C THR A 380 5.85 -11.09 -3.74
N ALA A 381 6.15 -10.87 -2.46
CA ALA A 381 6.79 -9.66 -2.00
C ALA A 381 8.20 -9.48 -2.59
N VAL A 382 9.00 -10.55 -2.63
CA VAL A 382 10.32 -10.55 -3.28
C VAL A 382 10.19 -10.29 -4.78
N GLY A 383 9.21 -10.90 -5.45
CA GLY A 383 8.93 -10.66 -6.87
C GLY A 383 8.62 -9.19 -7.18
N ILE A 384 7.78 -8.56 -6.37
CA ILE A 384 7.44 -7.12 -6.51
C ILE A 384 8.70 -6.26 -6.31
N ALA A 385 9.42 -6.47 -5.23
CA ALA A 385 10.58 -5.65 -4.89
C ALA A 385 11.71 -5.80 -5.92
N LEU A 386 12.01 -7.03 -6.36
CA LEU A 386 12.99 -7.27 -7.43
C LEU A 386 12.57 -6.61 -8.74
N GLY A 387 11.31 -6.69 -9.12
CA GLY A 387 10.81 -6.03 -10.33
C GLY A 387 11.04 -4.52 -10.31
N PHE A 388 10.78 -3.88 -9.18
CA PHE A 388 11.02 -2.45 -9.00
C PHE A 388 12.51 -2.09 -9.06
N ILE A 389 13.38 -2.88 -8.43
CA ILE A 389 14.82 -2.65 -8.41
C ILE A 389 15.43 -2.83 -9.81
N ILE A 390 15.07 -3.88 -10.53
CA ILE A 390 15.57 -4.14 -11.89
C ILE A 390 15.29 -2.96 -12.80
N VAL A 391 14.03 -2.49 -12.81
CA VAL A 391 13.63 -1.38 -13.69
C VAL A 391 14.22 -0.05 -13.23
N SER A 392 14.27 0.21 -11.92
CA SER A 392 14.88 1.42 -11.38
C SER A 392 16.35 1.55 -11.80
N ASN A 393 17.13 0.47 -11.64
CA ASN A 393 18.53 0.44 -12.05
C ASN A 393 18.70 0.56 -13.58
N PHE A 394 17.82 -0.10 -14.34
CA PHE A 394 17.84 0.01 -15.81
C PHE A 394 17.58 1.46 -16.24
N MET A 395 16.61 2.15 -15.66
CA MET A 395 16.31 3.57 -15.98
C MET A 395 17.47 4.50 -15.64
N ILE A 396 18.20 4.24 -14.53
CA ILE A 396 19.41 4.99 -14.17
C ILE A 396 20.51 4.78 -15.20
N LEU A 397 20.75 3.53 -15.63
CA LEU A 397 21.73 3.21 -16.66
C LEU A 397 21.41 3.91 -17.99
N VAL A 398 20.17 3.83 -18.44
CA VAL A 398 19.73 4.51 -19.68
C VAL A 398 19.96 6.01 -19.57
N LYS A 399 19.58 6.64 -18.47
CA LYS A 399 19.79 8.08 -18.25
C LYS A 399 21.28 8.46 -18.31
N ASN A 400 22.15 7.68 -17.68
CA ASN A 400 23.59 7.92 -17.65
C ASN A 400 24.22 7.77 -19.05
N VAL A 401 23.83 6.75 -19.80
CA VAL A 401 24.31 6.55 -21.19
C VAL A 401 23.92 7.71 -22.08
N PHE A 402 22.67 8.18 -21.99
CA PHE A 402 22.21 9.33 -22.80
C PHE A 402 22.81 10.67 -22.38
N LEU A 403 23.20 10.85 -21.11
CA LEU A 403 23.89 12.07 -20.65
C LEU A 403 25.37 12.11 -21.05
N HIS A 404 26.03 10.95 -21.17
CA HIS A 404 27.44 10.88 -21.61
C HIS A 404 27.60 10.89 -23.14
N SER A 405 26.50 10.76 -23.89
CA SER A 405 26.49 10.83 -25.34
C SER A 405 26.19 12.23 -25.90
N ARG A 406 26.02 13.23 -25.06
CA ARG A 406 25.93 14.66 -25.39
C ARG A 406 27.12 15.41 -24.81
#